data_ceb86fb4cedfce4edc544472a24b72a4
#
_entry.id   ceb86fb4cedfce4edc544472a24b72a4
#
_cell.length_a   1.000
_cell.length_b   1.000
_cell.length_c   1.000
_cell.angle_alpha   90.00
_cell.angle_beta   90.00
_cell.angle_gamma   90.00
#
_symmetry.space_group_name_H-M   'P 1'
#
loop_
_entity.id
_entity.type
_entity.pdbx_description
1 polymer ?
#
loop_
_entity_poly.entity_id
_entity_poly.type
_entity_poly.pdbx_seq_one_letter_code
_entity_poly.pdbx_strand_id
1 'polypeptide(L)'
;MTALLTSEPSDEDPQAFYEPVHVDTGFVYEHRLLFTEWLTSTTFKSVVPRQTFEVRSEVLCALAGGQSARQIADKGMASMTFVQKTRQNYSLDQRGDLYYHARKGKGALLVIPDDQVFDTIVQEHNALHHQGTSKTWHEVSARYHGIPKRAVDWVLQRCILCHAYRPGPRPAPTQPIPSHRAMERVQMDLIDMRQEPDGKFRWILHIKDHYTRFCMLFPLRHRRERDVPVSYTHLRAHET
;
A
#
# COMPACT_ATOMS: atom_id res chain seq x y z
N MET A 1 19.63 -24.14 61.75
CA MET A 1 18.56 -24.54 60.79
C MET A 1 18.52 -23.47 59.73
N THR A 2 19.17 -23.73 58.62
CA THR A 2 19.39 -22.77 57.53
C THR A 2 18.37 -23.09 56.42
N ALA A 3 17.47 -22.20 56.17
CA ALA A 3 16.50 -22.32 55.08
C ALA A 3 17.14 -21.81 53.79
N LEU A 4 17.32 -22.71 52.83
CA LEU A 4 17.68 -22.40 51.44
C LEU A 4 16.45 -21.85 50.72
N LEU A 5 16.49 -20.59 50.37
CA LEU A 5 15.58 -19.98 49.41
C LEU A 5 16.07 -20.31 48.01
N THR A 6 15.37 -21.19 47.33
CA THR A 6 15.50 -21.43 45.89
C THR A 6 14.79 -20.29 45.17
N SER A 7 15.55 -19.45 44.50
CA SER A 7 15.03 -18.49 43.56
C SER A 7 14.61 -19.22 42.28
N GLU A 8 13.32 -19.19 42.00
CA GLU A 8 12.80 -19.60 40.69
C GLU A 8 13.26 -18.61 39.61
N PRO A 9 13.55 -19.08 38.38
CA PRO A 9 13.89 -18.19 37.27
C PRO A 9 12.67 -17.36 36.92
N SER A 10 12.84 -16.05 36.89
CA SER A 10 11.85 -15.11 36.38
C SER A 10 11.51 -15.44 34.92
N ASP A 11 10.24 -15.68 34.65
CA ASP A 11 9.68 -15.71 33.30
C ASP A 11 10.04 -14.38 32.63
N GLU A 12 11.03 -14.39 31.74
CA GLU A 12 11.31 -13.28 30.85
C GLU A 12 10.12 -13.17 29.91
N ASP A 13 9.39 -12.07 30.07
CA ASP A 13 8.23 -11.69 29.26
C ASP A 13 8.66 -11.64 27.77
N PRO A 14 8.11 -12.50 26.89
CA PRO A 14 8.44 -12.47 25.46
C PRO A 14 8.08 -11.16 24.76
N GLN A 15 7.39 -10.24 25.45
CA GLN A 15 7.00 -8.92 24.91
C GLN A 15 8.09 -7.84 25.04
N ALA A 16 9.22 -8.11 25.75
CA ALA A 16 10.29 -7.12 25.98
C ALA A 16 11.15 -6.79 24.74
N PHE A 17 10.95 -7.45 23.60
CA PHE A 17 11.71 -7.22 22.36
C PHE A 17 10.96 -6.47 21.25
N TYR A 18 9.74 -6.02 21.49
CA TYR A 18 9.08 -5.10 20.58
C TYR A 18 9.47 -3.67 20.92
N GLU A 19 10.55 -3.17 20.31
CA GLU A 19 10.72 -1.72 20.24
C GLU A 19 9.44 -1.11 19.65
N PRO A 20 8.94 -0.03 20.28
CA PRO A 20 7.67 0.55 19.87
C PRO A 20 7.77 0.94 18.40
N VAL A 21 6.84 0.42 17.61
CA VAL A 21 6.53 0.94 16.29
C VAL A 21 6.55 2.45 16.37
N HIS A 22 7.42 3.12 15.63
CA HIS A 22 7.27 4.54 15.39
C HIS A 22 5.96 4.70 14.61
N VAL A 23 4.87 4.87 15.37
CA VAL A 23 3.49 4.94 14.84
C VAL A 23 3.38 6.01 13.75
N ASP A 24 4.24 7.03 13.84
CA ASP A 24 4.28 8.14 12.89
C ASP A 24 4.84 7.78 11.51
N THR A 25 5.61 6.69 11.37
CA THR A 25 6.25 6.35 10.09
C THR A 25 5.50 5.30 9.27
N GLY A 26 4.57 4.56 9.88
CA GLY A 26 3.84 3.47 9.22
C GLY A 26 4.69 2.22 8.90
N PHE A 27 5.92 2.11 9.45
CA PHE A 27 6.82 0.99 9.23
C PHE A 27 7.42 0.48 10.55
N VAL A 28 7.71 -0.82 10.59
CA VAL A 28 8.37 -1.51 11.70
C VAL A 28 9.80 -1.90 11.31
N TYR A 29 10.66 -2.09 12.31
CA TYR A 29 12.06 -2.46 12.09
C TYR A 29 12.23 -3.72 11.23
N GLU A 30 11.35 -4.69 11.40
CA GLU A 30 11.34 -5.94 10.61
C GLU A 30 11.22 -5.68 9.10
N HIS A 31 10.48 -4.66 8.69
CA HIS A 31 10.36 -4.29 7.28
C HIS A 31 11.70 -3.87 6.68
N ARG A 32 12.57 -3.23 7.46
CA ARG A 32 13.92 -2.87 7.04
C ARG A 32 14.80 -4.08 6.82
N LEU A 33 14.75 -5.04 7.75
CA LEU A 33 15.52 -6.29 7.63
C LEU A 33 15.09 -7.10 6.40
N LEU A 34 13.78 -7.30 6.23
CA LEU A 34 13.20 -7.99 5.09
C LEU A 34 13.52 -7.28 3.77
N PHE A 35 13.58 -5.94 3.77
CA PHE A 35 13.95 -5.18 2.60
C PHE A 35 15.41 -5.42 2.22
N THR A 36 16.32 -5.41 3.20
CA THR A 36 17.75 -5.66 2.96
C THR A 36 17.98 -7.04 2.37
N GLU A 37 17.32 -8.07 2.91
CA GLU A 37 17.36 -9.43 2.39
C GLU A 37 16.81 -9.50 0.95
N TRP A 38 15.66 -8.88 0.71
CA TRP A 38 15.07 -8.81 -0.63
C TRP A 38 15.96 -8.05 -1.62
N LEU A 39 16.56 -6.93 -1.21
CA LEU A 39 17.43 -6.13 -2.06
C LEU A 39 18.69 -6.90 -2.46
N THR A 40 19.29 -7.67 -1.55
CA THR A 40 20.46 -8.52 -1.81
C THR A 40 20.12 -9.72 -2.69
N SER A 41 18.93 -10.31 -2.52
CA SER A 41 18.47 -11.44 -3.35
C SER A 41 18.09 -11.03 -4.77
N THR A 42 17.85 -9.73 -5.00
CA THR A 42 17.40 -9.18 -6.28
C THR A 42 18.52 -8.34 -6.91
N THR A 43 18.98 -8.72 -8.10
CA THR A 43 20.02 -7.95 -8.81
C THR A 43 19.43 -6.69 -9.44
N PHE A 44 19.80 -5.52 -8.92
CA PHE A 44 19.46 -4.22 -9.48
C PHE A 44 20.72 -3.51 -10.01
N LYS A 45 20.77 -3.21 -11.30
CA LYS A 45 21.88 -2.48 -11.90
C LYS A 45 22.02 -1.03 -11.44
N SER A 46 20.93 -0.43 -10.94
CA SER A 46 20.89 0.97 -10.49
C SER A 46 21.27 1.15 -9.03
N VAL A 47 21.12 0.13 -8.21
CA VAL A 47 21.47 0.19 -6.78
C VAL A 47 22.99 0.28 -6.64
N VAL A 48 23.43 1.19 -5.80
CA VAL A 48 24.86 1.44 -5.54
C VAL A 48 25.23 0.79 -4.21
N PRO A 49 26.03 -0.30 -4.21
CA PRO A 49 26.51 -0.90 -2.98
C PRO A 49 27.32 0.10 -2.14
N ARG A 50 27.21 0.03 -0.81
CA ARG A 50 27.93 0.89 0.13
C ARG A 50 29.43 0.95 -0.18
N GLN A 51 30.06 -0.19 -0.39
CA GLN A 51 31.47 -0.26 -0.73
C GLN A 51 31.80 0.51 -2.03
N THR A 52 30.95 0.40 -3.05
CA THR A 52 31.13 1.13 -4.31
C THR A 52 30.94 2.64 -4.13
N PHE A 53 30.00 3.04 -3.27
CA PHE A 53 29.78 4.43 -2.90
C PHE A 53 31.03 5.03 -2.23
N GLU A 54 31.60 4.34 -1.24
CA GLU A 54 32.79 4.77 -0.50
C GLU A 54 33.99 4.89 -1.44
N VAL A 55 34.27 3.88 -2.26
CA VAL A 55 35.37 3.93 -3.22
C VAL A 55 35.21 5.10 -4.21
N ARG A 56 33.99 5.41 -4.66
CA ARG A 56 33.76 6.59 -5.52
C ARG A 56 34.06 7.90 -4.80
N SER A 57 33.61 8.02 -3.56
CA SER A 57 33.87 9.20 -2.73
C SER A 57 35.36 9.39 -2.50
N GLU A 58 36.12 8.35 -2.16
CA GLU A 58 37.55 8.37 -1.98
C GLU A 58 38.28 8.75 -3.26
N VAL A 59 37.89 8.17 -4.42
CA VAL A 59 38.45 8.50 -5.72
C VAL A 59 38.27 9.99 -6.06
N LEU A 60 37.09 10.55 -5.80
CA LEU A 60 36.82 11.96 -6.06
C LEU A 60 37.57 12.88 -5.10
N CYS A 61 37.69 12.51 -3.82
CA CYS A 61 38.54 13.21 -2.85
C CYS A 61 40.02 13.22 -3.29
N ALA A 62 40.56 12.08 -3.74
CA ALA A 62 41.91 11.96 -4.19
C ALA A 62 42.17 12.80 -5.47
N LEU A 63 41.21 12.84 -6.40
CA LEU A 63 41.27 13.70 -7.59
C LEU A 63 41.25 15.19 -7.23
N ALA A 64 40.39 15.58 -6.26
CA ALA A 64 40.34 16.95 -5.75
C ALA A 64 41.61 17.35 -5.03
N GLY A 65 42.29 16.40 -4.36
CA GLY A 65 43.61 16.57 -3.75
C GLY A 65 44.79 16.61 -4.75
N GLY A 66 44.52 16.66 -6.07
CA GLY A 66 45.54 16.80 -7.12
C GLY A 66 46.19 15.49 -7.58
N GLN A 67 45.71 14.33 -7.13
CA GLN A 67 46.24 13.05 -7.64
C GLN A 67 45.71 12.78 -9.06
N SER A 68 46.58 12.25 -9.92
CA SER A 68 46.14 11.84 -11.24
C SER A 68 45.40 10.50 -11.22
N ALA A 69 44.54 10.27 -12.21
CA ALA A 69 43.80 9.02 -12.34
C ALA A 69 44.73 7.79 -12.41
N ARG A 70 45.92 7.96 -12.97
CA ARG A 70 46.93 6.90 -13.07
C ARG A 70 47.51 6.57 -11.69
N GLN A 71 47.83 7.59 -10.89
CA GLN A 71 48.37 7.40 -9.52
C GLN A 71 47.34 6.70 -8.61
N ILE A 72 46.03 6.99 -8.77
CA ILE A 72 44.96 6.34 -8.03
C ILE A 72 44.84 4.86 -8.43
N ALA A 73 44.94 4.55 -9.72
CA ALA A 73 44.91 3.19 -10.23
C ALA A 73 46.17 2.39 -9.83
N ASP A 74 47.36 2.98 -9.89
CA ASP A 74 48.64 2.35 -9.52
C ASP A 74 48.70 2.02 -8.02
N LYS A 75 47.98 2.81 -7.15
CA LYS A 75 47.80 2.51 -5.72
C LYS A 75 46.81 1.36 -5.46
N GLY A 76 46.19 0.81 -6.50
CA GLY A 76 45.24 -0.29 -6.36
C GLY A 76 43.86 0.10 -5.77
N MET A 77 43.57 1.40 -5.60
CA MET A 77 42.31 1.89 -5.05
C MET A 77 41.11 1.55 -5.98
N ALA A 78 41.30 1.73 -7.29
CA ALA A 78 40.28 1.40 -8.29
C ALA A 78 40.90 1.23 -9.67
N SER A 79 40.23 0.50 -10.56
CA SER A 79 40.72 0.38 -11.95
C SER A 79 40.62 1.72 -12.69
N MET A 80 41.53 1.93 -13.67
CA MET A 80 41.56 3.15 -14.48
C MET A 80 40.22 3.50 -15.12
N THR A 81 39.51 2.49 -15.63
CA THR A 81 38.18 2.65 -16.22
C THR A 81 37.14 3.13 -15.19
N PHE A 82 37.20 2.61 -13.96
CA PHE A 82 36.33 3.02 -12.88
C PHE A 82 36.58 4.47 -12.48
N VAL A 83 37.85 4.87 -12.31
CA VAL A 83 38.25 6.25 -11.99
C VAL A 83 37.74 7.23 -13.06
N GLN A 84 37.93 6.91 -14.33
CA GLN A 84 37.45 7.76 -15.44
C GLN A 84 35.95 7.90 -15.46
N LYS A 85 35.20 6.80 -15.31
CA LYS A 85 33.72 6.82 -15.22
C LYS A 85 33.21 7.60 -14.00
N THR A 86 33.89 7.45 -12.86
CA THR A 86 33.58 8.20 -11.65
C THR A 86 33.76 9.69 -11.87
N ARG A 87 34.93 10.11 -12.41
CA ARG A 87 35.21 11.52 -12.73
C ARG A 87 34.19 12.13 -13.71
N GLN A 88 33.74 11.38 -14.70
CA GLN A 88 32.81 11.88 -15.72
C GLN A 88 31.37 12.02 -15.24
N ASN A 89 30.92 11.11 -14.36
CA ASN A 89 29.52 10.98 -14.06
C ASN A 89 29.14 11.38 -12.61
N TYR A 90 30.15 11.63 -11.76
CA TYR A 90 29.93 11.90 -10.35
C TYR A 90 30.68 13.13 -9.87
N SER A 91 30.16 13.80 -8.86
CA SER A 91 30.82 14.88 -8.12
C SER A 91 30.52 14.78 -6.64
N LEU A 92 31.43 15.32 -5.81
CA LEU A 92 31.18 15.54 -4.38
C LEU A 92 30.87 17.03 -4.14
N ASP A 93 29.96 17.27 -3.23
CA ASP A 93 29.74 18.62 -2.74
C ASP A 93 30.66 18.94 -1.53
N GLN A 94 30.52 20.14 -0.98
CA GLN A 94 31.32 20.61 0.18
C GLN A 94 31.01 19.81 1.47
N ARG A 95 29.86 19.09 1.54
CA ARG A 95 29.47 18.27 2.67
C ARG A 95 29.92 16.82 2.55
N GLY A 96 30.48 16.46 1.39
CA GLY A 96 30.88 15.08 1.09
C GLY A 96 29.77 14.24 0.48
N ASP A 97 28.64 14.85 0.09
CA ASP A 97 27.55 14.16 -0.56
C ASP A 97 27.90 13.85 -2.02
N LEU A 98 27.65 12.61 -2.44
CA LEU A 98 27.96 12.14 -3.78
C LEU A 98 26.78 12.38 -4.72
N TYR A 99 27.02 13.09 -5.81
CA TYR A 99 26.04 13.38 -6.85
C TYR A 99 26.35 12.68 -8.16
N TYR A 100 25.32 12.16 -8.81
CA TYR A 100 25.36 11.58 -10.14
C TYR A 100 24.84 12.57 -11.17
N HIS A 101 25.63 12.81 -12.23
CA HIS A 101 25.25 13.67 -13.35
C HIS A 101 24.49 12.88 -14.40
N ALA A 102 23.16 13.01 -14.40
CA ALA A 102 22.30 12.35 -15.37
C ALA A 102 22.52 12.94 -16.78
N ARG A 103 22.69 12.07 -17.77
CA ARG A 103 22.69 12.49 -19.18
C ARG A 103 21.31 13.05 -19.55
N LYS A 104 21.24 14.09 -20.40
CA LYS A 104 20.01 14.69 -20.94
C LYS A 104 19.25 15.64 -19.99
N GLY A 105 19.93 16.68 -19.46
CA GLY A 105 19.25 17.84 -18.87
C GLY A 105 18.52 17.60 -17.55
N LYS A 106 18.60 16.40 -16.97
CA LYS A 106 18.26 16.17 -15.57
C LYS A 106 19.42 16.67 -14.72
N GLY A 107 19.13 17.46 -13.70
CA GLY A 107 20.13 17.98 -12.78
C GLY A 107 20.94 16.87 -12.10
N ALA A 108 21.88 17.25 -11.24
CA ALA A 108 22.62 16.30 -10.42
C ALA A 108 21.67 15.62 -9.42
N LEU A 109 21.77 14.29 -9.30
CA LEU A 109 20.94 13.48 -8.40
C LEU A 109 21.81 12.99 -7.24
N LEU A 110 21.31 13.12 -6.01
CA LEU A 110 21.97 12.59 -4.82
C LEU A 110 22.06 11.06 -4.90
N VAL A 111 23.25 10.50 -4.73
CA VAL A 111 23.47 9.05 -4.78
C VAL A 111 23.15 8.44 -3.42
N ILE A 112 22.26 7.46 -3.42
CA ILE A 112 21.86 6.74 -2.21
C ILE A 112 22.51 5.34 -2.24
N PRO A 113 23.32 4.97 -1.23
CA PRO A 113 23.86 3.63 -1.10
C PRO A 113 22.76 2.65 -0.66
N ASP A 114 22.97 1.35 -0.91
CA ASP A 114 22.01 0.28 -0.71
C ASP A 114 21.42 0.20 0.70
N ASP A 115 22.24 0.45 1.72
CA ASP A 115 21.83 0.43 3.14
C ASP A 115 20.92 1.60 3.56
N GLN A 116 20.86 2.67 2.76
CA GLN A 116 20.02 3.85 3.02
C GLN A 116 18.77 3.92 2.14
N VAL A 117 18.64 3.02 1.15
CA VAL A 117 17.51 3.03 0.21
C VAL A 117 16.17 2.93 0.91
N PHE A 118 16.04 2.04 1.91
CA PHE A 118 14.80 1.86 2.65
C PHE A 118 14.39 3.15 3.39
N ASP A 119 15.30 3.71 4.18
CA ASP A 119 15.04 4.89 5.00
C ASP A 119 14.70 6.11 4.13
N THR A 120 15.40 6.27 3.00
CA THR A 120 15.12 7.35 2.04
C THR A 120 13.70 7.23 1.46
N ILE A 121 13.29 6.02 1.08
CA ILE A 121 11.93 5.80 0.55
C ILE A 121 10.87 6.09 1.61
N VAL A 122 11.09 5.62 2.85
CA VAL A 122 10.18 5.87 3.98
C VAL A 122 10.05 7.36 4.26
N GLN A 123 11.19 8.07 4.31
CA GLN A 123 11.21 9.52 4.54
C GLN A 123 10.43 10.28 3.47
N GLU A 124 10.65 9.99 2.19
CA GLU A 124 9.93 10.64 1.08
C GLU A 124 8.43 10.28 1.09
N HIS A 125 8.09 9.03 1.38
CA HIS A 125 6.70 8.60 1.48
C HIS A 125 5.94 9.33 2.59
N ASN A 126 6.56 9.50 3.75
CA ASN A 126 6.00 10.23 4.88
C ASN A 126 5.91 11.74 4.58
N ALA A 127 6.94 12.33 3.98
CA ALA A 127 6.94 13.73 3.55
C ALA A 127 5.82 14.04 2.55
N LEU A 128 5.42 13.06 1.75
CA LEU A 128 4.30 13.13 0.82
C LEU A 128 2.95 12.73 1.44
N HIS A 129 2.85 12.65 2.77
CA HIS A 129 1.63 12.23 3.47
C HIS A 129 1.03 10.94 2.92
N HIS A 130 1.85 9.91 2.80
CA HIS A 130 1.46 8.57 2.35
C HIS A 130 0.82 8.48 0.96
N GLN A 131 1.28 9.33 0.04
CA GLN A 131 0.82 9.26 -1.35
C GLN A 131 1.21 7.92 -2.01
N GLY A 132 0.45 7.52 -3.04
CA GLY A 132 0.67 6.26 -3.75
C GLY A 132 2.00 6.18 -4.50
N THR A 133 2.35 4.97 -4.93
CA THR A 133 3.64 4.63 -5.57
C THR A 133 4.04 5.56 -6.71
N SER A 134 3.11 5.96 -7.57
CA SER A 134 3.45 6.81 -8.74
C SER A 134 3.96 8.18 -8.33
N LYS A 135 3.35 8.81 -7.34
CA LYS A 135 3.78 10.12 -6.82
C LYS A 135 5.09 10.00 -6.05
N THR A 136 5.19 9.04 -5.14
CA THR A 136 6.43 8.78 -4.39
C THR A 136 7.60 8.49 -5.33
N TRP A 137 7.39 7.65 -6.36
CA TRP A 137 8.40 7.36 -7.36
C TRP A 137 8.82 8.62 -8.15
N HIS A 138 7.88 9.49 -8.50
CA HIS A 138 8.18 10.72 -9.20
C HIS A 138 9.17 11.58 -8.41
N GLU A 139 8.91 11.82 -7.13
CA GLU A 139 9.78 12.60 -6.24
C GLU A 139 11.14 11.92 -6.01
N VAL A 140 11.13 10.63 -5.69
CA VAL A 140 12.36 9.85 -5.48
C VAL A 140 13.25 9.89 -6.73
N SER A 141 12.69 9.65 -7.91
CA SER A 141 13.44 9.63 -9.17
C SER A 141 13.93 11.00 -9.65
N ALA A 142 13.32 12.07 -9.12
CA ALA A 142 13.74 13.45 -9.42
C ALA A 142 14.94 13.91 -8.58
N ARG A 143 15.11 13.36 -7.37
CA ARG A 143 16.12 13.80 -6.39
C ARG A 143 17.25 12.82 -6.22
N TYR A 144 16.99 11.52 -6.31
CA TYR A 144 17.92 10.46 -5.92
C TYR A 144 18.34 9.54 -7.07
N HIS A 145 19.60 9.12 -7.01
CA HIS A 145 20.16 8.07 -7.86
C HIS A 145 20.43 6.82 -7.04
N GLY A 146 20.14 5.64 -7.60
CA GLY A 146 20.39 4.36 -6.94
C GLY A 146 19.12 3.67 -6.45
N ILE A 147 17.95 4.31 -6.51
CA ILE A 147 16.68 3.75 -6.04
C ILE A 147 15.86 3.26 -7.24
N PRO A 148 15.59 1.97 -7.40
CA PRO A 148 14.72 1.45 -8.45
C PRO A 148 13.24 1.57 -8.09
N LYS A 149 12.35 1.75 -9.08
CA LYS A 149 10.89 1.82 -8.86
C LYS A 149 10.36 0.61 -8.08
N ARG A 150 10.87 -0.59 -8.37
CA ARG A 150 10.46 -1.81 -7.65
C ARG A 150 10.77 -1.76 -6.15
N ALA A 151 11.83 -1.05 -5.74
CA ALA A 151 12.11 -0.84 -4.32
C ALA A 151 11.04 0.06 -3.67
N VAL A 152 10.63 1.13 -4.35
CA VAL A 152 9.53 1.98 -3.89
C VAL A 152 8.22 1.18 -3.80
N ASP A 153 7.89 0.38 -4.82
CA ASP A 153 6.70 -0.49 -4.81
C ASP A 153 6.73 -1.46 -3.61
N TRP A 154 7.89 -2.08 -3.37
CA TRP A 154 8.08 -3.05 -2.30
C TRP A 154 7.86 -2.43 -0.91
N VAL A 155 8.44 -1.26 -0.67
CA VAL A 155 8.32 -0.53 0.61
C VAL A 155 6.88 -0.07 0.83
N LEU A 156 6.26 0.59 -0.14
CA LEU A 156 4.91 1.14 0.02
C LEU A 156 3.84 0.07 0.21
N GLN A 157 4.04 -1.14 -0.35
CA GLN A 157 3.13 -2.27 -0.11
C GLN A 157 3.10 -2.72 1.35
N ARG A 158 4.09 -2.35 2.14
CA ARG A 158 4.23 -2.74 3.55
C ARG A 158 3.95 -1.59 4.52
N CYS A 159 3.57 -0.42 4.02
CA CYS A 159 3.16 0.68 4.88
C CYS A 159 1.84 0.35 5.58
N ILE A 160 1.87 0.21 6.90
CA ILE A 160 0.72 -0.14 7.74
C ILE A 160 -0.39 0.91 7.63
N LEU A 161 -0.02 2.20 7.63
CA LEU A 161 -0.98 3.30 7.50
C LEU A 161 -1.67 3.26 6.13
N CYS A 162 -0.91 3.08 5.04
CA CYS A 162 -1.50 2.94 3.72
C CYS A 162 -2.43 1.72 3.61
N HIS A 163 -2.12 0.62 4.28
CA HIS A 163 -2.99 -0.56 4.32
C HIS A 163 -4.29 -0.29 5.08
N ALA A 164 -4.22 0.39 6.23
CA ALA A 164 -5.39 0.71 7.05
C ALA A 164 -6.38 1.64 6.31
N TYR A 165 -5.86 2.59 5.52
CA TYR A 165 -6.68 3.59 4.80
C TYR A 165 -6.92 3.25 3.33
N ARG A 166 -6.40 2.13 2.82
CA ARG A 166 -6.62 1.74 1.42
C ARG A 166 -8.09 1.41 1.21
N PRO A 167 -8.79 2.06 0.26
CA PRO A 167 -10.14 1.65 -0.12
C PRO A 167 -10.13 0.17 -0.49
N GLY A 168 -11.09 -0.58 0.05
CA GLY A 168 -11.29 -1.97 -0.33
C GLY A 168 -11.45 -2.13 -1.86
N PRO A 169 -11.33 -3.35 -2.38
CA PRO A 169 -11.59 -3.60 -3.79
C PRO A 169 -12.97 -3.04 -4.14
N ARG A 170 -13.05 -2.29 -5.24
CA ARG A 170 -14.35 -1.78 -5.70
C ARG A 170 -15.30 -2.97 -5.84
N PRO A 171 -16.50 -2.90 -5.23
CA PRO A 171 -17.48 -3.96 -5.43
C PRO A 171 -17.69 -4.14 -6.93
N ALA A 172 -17.78 -5.40 -7.36
CA ALA A 172 -18.09 -5.70 -8.75
C ALA A 172 -19.33 -4.90 -9.18
N PRO A 173 -19.36 -4.34 -10.38
CA PRO A 173 -20.53 -3.62 -10.84
C PRO A 173 -21.74 -4.55 -10.73
N THR A 174 -22.78 -4.09 -10.01
CA THR A 174 -24.02 -4.82 -9.86
C THR A 174 -24.65 -4.98 -11.24
N GLN A 175 -24.70 -6.20 -11.73
CA GLN A 175 -25.43 -6.49 -12.94
C GLN A 175 -26.92 -6.57 -12.59
N PRO A 176 -27.79 -5.74 -13.20
CA PRO A 176 -29.22 -5.87 -13.01
C PRO A 176 -29.67 -7.22 -13.56
N ILE A 177 -30.54 -7.90 -12.82
CA ILE A 177 -31.14 -9.14 -13.31
C ILE A 177 -32.32 -8.73 -14.18
N PRO A 178 -32.25 -8.90 -15.51
CA PRO A 178 -33.35 -8.52 -16.40
C PRO A 178 -34.54 -9.45 -16.23
N SER A 179 -35.74 -8.92 -16.39
CA SER A 179 -36.98 -9.67 -16.58
C SER A 179 -37.44 -9.50 -18.01
N HIS A 180 -37.84 -10.59 -18.67
CA HIS A 180 -38.15 -10.58 -20.09
C HIS A 180 -39.64 -10.60 -20.38
N ARG A 181 -40.46 -10.90 -19.41
CA ARG A 181 -41.93 -10.96 -19.52
C ARG A 181 -42.63 -10.59 -18.22
N ALA A 182 -43.90 -10.24 -18.30
CA ALA A 182 -44.73 -9.93 -17.13
C ALA A 182 -44.76 -11.10 -16.15
N MET A 183 -44.77 -10.80 -14.87
CA MET A 183 -44.84 -11.73 -13.72
C MET A 183 -43.72 -12.79 -13.65
N GLU A 184 -42.68 -12.69 -14.49
CA GLU A 184 -41.50 -13.54 -14.40
C GLU A 184 -40.75 -13.30 -13.09
N ARG A 185 -40.72 -12.04 -12.65
CA ARG A 185 -40.09 -11.61 -11.42
C ARG A 185 -40.90 -10.51 -10.74
N VAL A 186 -41.26 -10.75 -9.50
CA VAL A 186 -41.97 -9.77 -8.67
C VAL A 186 -41.16 -9.43 -7.44
N GLN A 187 -41.21 -8.18 -7.02
CA GLN A 187 -40.76 -7.71 -5.75
C GLN A 187 -41.93 -7.60 -4.81
N MET A 188 -41.81 -8.17 -3.60
CA MET A 188 -42.81 -8.07 -2.55
C MET A 188 -42.25 -7.34 -1.36
N ASP A 189 -43.00 -6.42 -0.81
CA ASP A 189 -42.63 -5.65 0.38
C ASP A 189 -43.87 -5.46 1.29
N LEU A 190 -43.62 -5.27 2.60
CA LEU A 190 -44.69 -5.03 3.60
C LEU A 190 -44.48 -3.62 4.16
N ILE A 191 -45.46 -2.76 3.91
CA ILE A 191 -45.54 -1.41 4.44
C ILE A 191 -46.24 -1.43 5.80
N ASP A 192 -45.63 -0.88 6.82
CA ASP A 192 -46.14 -0.79 8.17
C ASP A 192 -47.04 0.44 8.32
N MET A 193 -48.33 0.21 8.52
CA MET A 193 -49.34 1.25 8.71
C MET A 193 -49.90 1.27 10.16
N ARG A 194 -49.16 0.72 11.12
CA ARG A 194 -49.64 0.64 12.52
C ARG A 194 -49.79 2.01 13.20
N GLN A 195 -49.12 3.02 12.73
CA GLN A 195 -49.25 4.39 13.24
C GLN A 195 -50.51 5.07 12.73
N GLU A 196 -50.92 4.75 11.49
CA GLU A 196 -52.13 5.28 10.86
C GLU A 196 -52.95 4.12 10.24
N PRO A 197 -53.60 3.28 11.07
CA PRO A 197 -54.32 2.11 10.59
C PRO A 197 -55.65 2.48 9.95
N ASP A 198 -56.04 1.78 8.89
CA ASP A 198 -57.38 1.86 8.34
C ASP A 198 -58.25 0.75 8.92
N GLY A 199 -59.05 1.07 9.91
CA GLY A 199 -59.90 0.13 10.65
C GLY A 199 -59.07 -1.03 11.22
N LYS A 200 -59.31 -2.24 10.69
CA LYS A 200 -58.58 -3.47 11.09
C LYS A 200 -57.31 -3.75 10.35
N PHE A 201 -57.01 -2.99 9.30
CA PHE A 201 -55.86 -3.18 8.46
C PHE A 201 -54.68 -2.35 9.00
N ARG A 202 -53.54 -3.00 9.17
CA ARG A 202 -52.34 -2.41 9.77
C ARG A 202 -51.12 -2.57 8.90
N TRP A 203 -51.22 -3.29 7.78
CA TRP A 203 -50.15 -3.57 6.85
C TRP A 203 -50.65 -3.49 5.42
N ILE A 204 -49.79 -3.10 4.51
CA ILE A 204 -50.03 -3.18 3.07
C ILE A 204 -49.00 -4.11 2.48
N LEU A 205 -49.44 -5.17 1.80
CA LEU A 205 -48.54 -5.96 0.94
C LEU A 205 -48.43 -5.25 -0.42
N HIS A 206 -47.25 -4.79 -0.74
CA HIS A 206 -46.89 -4.17 -2.01
C HIS A 206 -46.23 -5.21 -2.88
N ILE A 207 -46.78 -5.52 -4.05
CA ILE A 207 -46.25 -6.42 -5.04
C ILE A 207 -46.01 -5.61 -6.31
N LYS A 208 -44.76 -5.63 -6.83
CA LYS A 208 -44.36 -4.92 -8.02
C LYS A 208 -43.75 -5.88 -9.04
N ASP A 209 -44.27 -5.91 -10.24
CA ASP A 209 -43.69 -6.65 -11.34
C ASP A 209 -42.44 -5.92 -11.90
N HIS A 210 -41.38 -6.64 -12.06
CA HIS A 210 -40.11 -6.06 -12.55
C HIS A 210 -40.16 -5.66 -14.02
N TYR A 211 -40.91 -6.36 -14.85
CA TYR A 211 -40.97 -6.11 -16.28
C TYR A 211 -41.90 -4.93 -16.61
N THR A 212 -43.15 -5.03 -16.21
CA THR A 212 -44.19 -4.01 -16.52
C THR A 212 -44.17 -2.81 -15.58
N ARG A 213 -43.53 -2.94 -14.43
CA ARG A 213 -43.58 -1.98 -13.32
C ARG A 213 -44.94 -1.86 -12.67
N PHE A 214 -45.88 -2.71 -13.04
CA PHE A 214 -47.22 -2.73 -12.44
C PHE A 214 -47.17 -3.04 -10.95
N CYS A 215 -47.91 -2.30 -10.15
CA CYS A 215 -47.96 -2.42 -8.70
C CYS A 215 -49.36 -2.87 -8.24
N MET A 216 -49.38 -3.78 -7.29
CA MET A 216 -50.57 -4.26 -6.63
C MET A 216 -50.43 -4.06 -5.12
N LEU A 217 -51.50 -3.59 -4.49
CA LEU A 217 -51.51 -3.30 -3.08
C LEU A 217 -52.65 -4.10 -2.42
N PHE A 218 -52.33 -4.86 -1.37
CA PHE A 218 -53.26 -5.65 -0.64
C PHE A 218 -53.29 -5.25 0.85
N PRO A 219 -54.41 -4.82 1.41
CA PRO A 219 -54.51 -4.50 2.83
C PRO A 219 -54.47 -5.77 3.68
N LEU A 220 -53.59 -5.84 4.66
CA LEU A 220 -53.44 -6.97 5.57
C LEU A 220 -53.73 -6.57 7.03
N ARG A 221 -54.41 -7.49 7.77
CA ARG A 221 -54.64 -7.32 9.20
C ARG A 221 -53.43 -7.66 10.05
N HIS A 222 -52.68 -8.68 9.63
CA HIS A 222 -51.54 -9.25 10.35
C HIS A 222 -50.39 -9.52 9.40
N ARG A 223 -49.16 -9.50 9.94
CA ARG A 223 -47.92 -9.85 9.24
C ARG A 223 -47.61 -11.35 9.34
N ARG A 224 -48.62 -12.23 9.11
CA ARG A 224 -48.40 -13.68 9.22
C ARG A 224 -48.10 -14.30 7.86
N GLU A 225 -47.23 -15.33 7.82
CA GLU A 225 -46.90 -16.04 6.60
C GLU A 225 -48.11 -16.52 5.80
N ARG A 226 -49.19 -16.95 6.46
CA ARG A 226 -50.40 -17.42 5.82
C ARG A 226 -51.23 -16.31 5.14
N ASP A 227 -51.04 -15.05 5.51
CA ASP A 227 -51.81 -13.94 4.95
C ASP A 227 -51.20 -13.45 3.63
N VAL A 228 -49.88 -13.64 3.44
CA VAL A 228 -49.11 -13.25 2.24
C VAL A 228 -49.38 -14.24 1.10
N PRO A 229 -49.29 -15.59 1.25
CA PRO A 229 -49.54 -16.54 0.18
C PRO A 229 -50.94 -16.48 -0.39
N VAL A 230 -51.97 -16.22 0.44
CA VAL A 230 -53.35 -16.09 -0.04
C VAL A 230 -53.50 -14.94 -1.02
N SER A 231 -52.87 -13.81 -0.75
CA SER A 231 -52.85 -12.66 -1.68
C SER A 231 -52.14 -12.97 -2.99
N TYR A 232 -51.09 -13.80 -2.95
CA TYR A 232 -50.32 -14.22 -4.13
C TYR A 232 -51.08 -15.25 -5.00
N THR A 233 -51.81 -16.20 -4.38
CA THR A 233 -52.64 -17.18 -5.10
C THR A 233 -53.82 -16.52 -5.81
N HIS A 234 -54.41 -15.47 -5.24
CA HIS A 234 -55.41 -14.66 -5.92
C HIS A 234 -54.89 -13.97 -7.18
N LEU A 235 -53.67 -13.51 -7.16
CA LEU A 235 -53.00 -12.91 -8.30
C LEU A 235 -52.88 -13.88 -9.49
N ARG A 236 -52.45 -15.12 -9.24
CA ARG A 236 -52.33 -16.14 -10.29
C ARG A 236 -53.68 -16.59 -10.87
N ALA A 237 -54.72 -16.51 -10.10
CA ALA A 237 -56.07 -16.89 -10.58
C ALA A 237 -56.68 -15.87 -11.56
N HIS A 238 -56.17 -14.65 -11.65
CA HIS A 238 -56.63 -13.62 -12.60
C HIS A 238 -55.81 -13.59 -13.90
N GLU A 239 -54.79 -14.46 -14.05
CA GLU A 239 -53.96 -14.58 -15.28
C GLU A 239 -54.42 -15.66 -16.26
N THR A 240 -55.49 -16.41 -15.95
CA THR A 240 -56.19 -17.37 -16.82
C THR A 240 -57.50 -16.79 -17.30
#